data_99ef2233e95283a62c29cbee90333bc9
#
_entry.id   99ef2233e95283a62c29cbee90333bc9
#
_cell.length_a   1.000
_cell.length_b   1.000
_cell.length_c   1.000
_cell.angle_alpha   90.00
_cell.angle_beta   90.00
_cell.angle_gamma   90.00
#
_symmetry.space_group_name_H-M   'P 1'
#
loop_
_entity.id
_entity.type
_entity.pdbx_description
1 polymer ?
#
loop_
_entity_poly.entity_id
_entity_poly.type
_entity_poly.pdbx_seq_one_letter_code
_entity_poly.pdbx_strand_id
1 'polypeptide(L)'
;MKTIIKLVVRVLIIAVVVAALYAANLFLKPISKMKASLAQSSIAAPISADGEAFRDLNRNGELDPYEDYRVATTNRVEDLLSQMTLEEKVGQMFHPPVLIEPDPLFRVFLEAMNAGTAIEELITRKSLTHFNFYGGASPENIAKRLNELQQIAERTRLGIPLSISSDPVHEVPRGGGIASFTLGGVSKWPSQLGFAAGRDASVLEAFGKIAAAEYRAMGFTTALHPMSDMATEPRWARNFGTFGSNAELSAEMTVAYMKGFQGERLSNQS
;
A
#
# COMPACT_ATOMS: atom_id res chain seq x y z
N MET A 1 -11.42 10.20 55.10
CA MET A 1 -11.67 10.76 53.77
C MET A 1 -10.50 10.52 52.77
N LYS A 2 -9.27 10.95 53.03
CA LYS A 2 -8.12 10.73 52.11
C LYS A 2 -7.82 9.25 51.78
N THR A 3 -8.01 8.33 52.72
CA THR A 3 -7.76 6.90 52.55
C THR A 3 -8.83 6.25 51.65
N ILE A 4 -10.09 6.65 51.81
CA ILE A 4 -11.19 6.15 50.96
C ILE A 4 -11.03 6.64 49.52
N ILE A 5 -10.64 7.91 49.32
CA ILE A 5 -10.38 8.47 47.97
C ILE A 5 -9.22 7.70 47.30
N LYS A 6 -8.13 7.42 48.02
CA LYS A 6 -7.02 6.62 47.48
C LYS A 6 -7.44 5.19 47.10
N LEU A 7 -8.33 4.59 47.86
CA LEU A 7 -8.85 3.26 47.58
C LEU A 7 -9.74 3.28 46.34
N VAL A 8 -10.65 4.24 46.21
CA VAL A 8 -11.53 4.41 45.04
C VAL A 8 -10.71 4.66 43.77
N VAL A 9 -9.69 5.54 43.85
CA VAL A 9 -8.81 5.80 42.68
C VAL A 9 -8.06 4.53 42.26
N ARG A 10 -7.54 3.73 43.21
CA ARG A 10 -6.89 2.46 42.88
C ARG A 10 -7.84 1.45 42.21
N VAL A 11 -9.06 1.34 42.71
CA VAL A 11 -10.06 0.45 42.13
C VAL A 11 -10.43 0.90 40.68
N LEU A 12 -10.58 2.21 40.47
CA LEU A 12 -10.83 2.75 39.13
C LEU A 12 -9.65 2.48 38.17
N ILE A 13 -8.42 2.67 38.62
CA ILE A 13 -7.23 2.37 37.79
C ILE A 13 -7.19 0.88 37.43
N ILE A 14 -7.44 -0.01 38.40
CA ILE A 14 -7.49 -1.47 38.14
C ILE A 14 -8.61 -1.80 37.16
N ALA A 15 -9.78 -1.23 37.31
CA ALA A 15 -10.90 -1.45 36.38
C ALA A 15 -10.57 -0.99 34.94
N VAL A 16 -9.93 0.17 34.81
CA VAL A 16 -9.47 0.67 33.48
C VAL A 16 -8.40 -0.25 32.88
N VAL A 17 -7.43 -0.70 33.67
CA VAL A 17 -6.39 -1.63 33.20
C VAL A 17 -7.02 -2.98 32.78
N VAL A 18 -7.95 -3.53 33.57
CA VAL A 18 -8.64 -4.78 33.23
C VAL A 18 -9.48 -4.61 31.97
N ALA A 19 -10.19 -3.51 31.82
CA ALA A 19 -10.95 -3.21 30.61
C ALA A 19 -10.04 -3.07 29.37
N ALA A 20 -8.89 -2.40 29.51
CA ALA A 20 -7.91 -2.27 28.45
C ALA A 20 -7.27 -3.63 28.06
N LEU A 21 -6.94 -4.48 29.05
CA LEU A 21 -6.43 -5.83 28.80
C LEU A 21 -7.49 -6.73 28.15
N TYR A 22 -8.76 -6.59 28.54
CA TYR A 22 -9.86 -7.32 27.95
C TYR A 22 -10.09 -6.88 26.49
N ALA A 23 -10.10 -5.58 26.22
CA ALA A 23 -10.17 -5.04 24.87
C ALA A 23 -8.98 -5.51 24.01
N ALA A 24 -7.74 -5.40 24.52
CA ALA A 24 -6.55 -5.90 23.84
C ALA A 24 -6.66 -7.40 23.53
N ASN A 25 -7.19 -8.21 24.43
CA ASN A 25 -7.38 -9.64 24.22
C ASN A 25 -8.46 -9.93 23.15
N LEU A 26 -9.55 -9.13 23.08
CA LEU A 26 -10.55 -9.25 22.01
C LEU A 26 -9.98 -8.92 20.62
N PHE A 27 -9.07 -7.93 20.53
CA PHE A 27 -8.46 -7.52 19.26
C PHE A 27 -7.26 -8.41 18.87
N LEU A 28 -6.42 -8.83 19.82
CA LEU A 28 -5.22 -9.60 19.52
C LEU A 28 -5.45 -11.09 19.28
N LYS A 29 -6.48 -11.69 19.88
CA LYS A 29 -6.81 -13.11 19.69
C LYS A 29 -7.14 -13.50 18.24
N PRO A 30 -7.98 -12.75 17.50
CA PRO A 30 -8.23 -13.06 16.09
C PRO A 30 -6.95 -12.99 15.25
N ILE A 31 -6.12 -11.97 15.48
CA ILE A 31 -4.85 -11.76 14.77
C ILE A 31 -3.87 -12.91 15.06
N SER A 32 -3.74 -13.32 16.33
CA SER A 32 -2.83 -14.42 16.68
C SER A 32 -3.29 -15.76 16.13
N LYS A 33 -4.61 -16.05 16.15
CA LYS A 33 -5.18 -17.25 15.54
C LYS A 33 -4.98 -17.28 14.03
N MET A 34 -5.18 -16.15 13.37
CA MET A 34 -4.97 -16.01 11.94
C MET A 34 -3.50 -16.16 11.57
N LYS A 35 -2.57 -15.52 12.30
CA LYS A 35 -1.13 -15.71 12.10
C LYS A 35 -0.71 -17.18 12.31
N ALA A 36 -1.28 -17.85 13.29
CA ALA A 36 -1.02 -19.27 13.51
C ALA A 36 -1.57 -20.15 12.37
N SER A 37 -2.76 -19.83 11.85
CA SER A 37 -3.33 -20.52 10.68
C SER A 37 -2.48 -20.29 9.43
N LEU A 38 -2.06 -19.06 9.17
CA LEU A 38 -1.20 -18.72 8.04
C LEU A 38 0.22 -19.33 8.17
N ALA A 39 0.72 -19.47 9.40
CA ALA A 39 2.00 -20.14 9.64
C ALA A 39 1.97 -21.65 9.30
N GLN A 40 0.79 -22.26 9.30
CA GLN A 40 0.59 -23.64 8.91
C GLN A 40 0.42 -23.83 7.40
N SER A 41 0.09 -22.78 6.66
CA SER A 41 0.02 -22.83 5.20
C SER A 41 1.43 -22.69 4.60
N SER A 42 1.79 -23.57 3.70
CA SER A 42 3.08 -23.50 2.99
C SER A 42 3.14 -22.28 2.08
N ILE A 43 4.34 -21.71 1.91
CA ILE A 43 4.63 -20.83 0.78
C ILE A 43 4.49 -21.68 -0.50
N ALA A 44 4.07 -21.04 -1.61
CA ALA A 44 3.94 -21.72 -2.89
C ALA A 44 5.22 -22.49 -3.26
N ALA A 45 5.07 -23.77 -3.55
CA ALA A 45 6.19 -24.59 -3.97
C ALA A 45 6.63 -24.19 -5.39
N PRO A 46 7.92 -24.27 -5.74
CA PRO A 46 8.33 -24.06 -7.11
C PRO A 46 7.89 -25.25 -7.99
N ILE A 47 7.34 -24.92 -9.18
CA ILE A 47 7.10 -25.87 -10.26
C ILE A 47 8.19 -25.63 -11.31
N SER A 48 8.77 -26.70 -11.85
CA SER A 48 9.72 -26.62 -12.96
C SER A 48 9.03 -26.96 -14.27
N ALA A 49 9.07 -26.05 -15.24
CA ALA A 49 8.59 -26.27 -16.58
C ALA A 49 9.61 -25.70 -17.59
N ASP A 50 9.99 -26.49 -18.58
CA ASP A 50 10.96 -26.14 -19.64
C ASP A 50 12.31 -25.63 -19.11
N GLY A 51 12.73 -26.08 -17.93
CA GLY A 51 13.98 -25.65 -17.29
C GLY A 51 13.90 -24.35 -16.52
N GLU A 52 12.72 -23.75 -16.40
CA GLU A 52 12.44 -22.56 -15.61
C GLU A 52 11.65 -22.88 -14.36
N ALA A 53 11.77 -22.05 -13.32
CA ALA A 53 11.06 -22.21 -12.06
C ALA A 53 9.90 -21.21 -11.97
N PHE A 54 8.72 -21.71 -11.66
CA PHE A 54 7.49 -20.95 -11.43
C PHE A 54 6.98 -21.20 -10.01
N ARG A 55 6.04 -20.41 -9.56
CA ARG A 55 5.38 -20.60 -8.27
C ARG A 55 4.02 -21.25 -8.49
N ASP A 56 3.78 -22.37 -7.80
CA ASP A 56 2.45 -22.97 -7.70
C ASP A 56 1.61 -22.20 -6.68
N LEU A 57 1.01 -21.09 -7.11
CA LEU A 57 0.35 -20.14 -6.25
C LEU A 57 -0.94 -20.72 -5.63
N ASN A 58 -1.69 -21.53 -6.40
CA ASN A 58 -2.91 -22.17 -5.93
C ASN A 58 -2.67 -23.56 -5.30
N ARG A 59 -1.44 -24.09 -5.38
CA ARG A 59 -0.98 -25.35 -4.78
C ARG A 59 -1.67 -26.58 -5.33
N ASN A 60 -2.02 -26.56 -6.62
CA ASN A 60 -2.64 -27.70 -7.29
C ASN A 60 -1.60 -28.70 -7.88
N GLY A 61 -0.31 -28.32 -7.92
CA GLY A 61 0.79 -29.14 -8.44
C GLY A 61 0.97 -29.02 -9.96
N GLU A 62 0.23 -28.16 -10.63
CA GLU A 62 0.28 -27.90 -12.06
C GLU A 62 0.66 -26.43 -12.32
N LEU A 63 1.27 -26.14 -13.47
CA LEU A 63 1.56 -24.78 -13.87
C LEU A 63 0.35 -24.20 -14.61
N ASP A 64 -0.43 -23.38 -13.92
CA ASP A 64 -1.58 -22.73 -14.51
C ASP A 64 -1.18 -21.53 -15.41
N PRO A 65 -1.98 -21.19 -16.42
CA PRO A 65 -1.69 -20.04 -17.28
C PRO A 65 -1.45 -18.73 -16.52
N TYR A 66 -2.16 -18.45 -15.42
CA TYR A 66 -1.98 -17.21 -14.65
C TYR A 66 -0.64 -17.15 -13.90
N GLU A 67 -0.01 -18.30 -13.64
CA GLU A 67 1.28 -18.43 -12.96
C GLU A 67 2.46 -18.31 -13.93
N ASP A 68 2.23 -18.60 -15.21
CA ASP A 68 3.24 -18.58 -16.25
C ASP A 68 3.37 -17.17 -16.87
N TYR A 69 4.43 -16.45 -16.52
CA TYR A 69 4.69 -15.11 -17.04
C TYR A 69 4.92 -15.05 -18.57
N ARG A 70 5.18 -16.17 -19.23
CA ARG A 70 5.38 -16.28 -20.68
C ARG A 70 4.06 -16.24 -21.45
N VAL A 71 2.96 -16.58 -20.78
CA VAL A 71 1.60 -16.52 -21.36
C VAL A 71 1.16 -15.06 -21.49
N ALA A 72 0.48 -14.74 -22.59
CA ALA A 72 -0.05 -13.40 -22.82
C ALA A 72 -0.94 -12.94 -21.65
N THR A 73 -0.80 -11.68 -21.24
CA THR A 73 -1.49 -11.12 -20.06
C THR A 73 -3.00 -11.34 -20.10
N THR A 74 -3.64 -11.20 -21.29
CA THR A 74 -5.09 -11.43 -21.43
C THR A 74 -5.47 -12.87 -21.02
N ASN A 75 -4.73 -13.87 -21.50
CA ASN A 75 -5.00 -15.27 -21.20
C ASN A 75 -4.76 -15.57 -19.72
N ARG A 76 -3.72 -14.97 -19.11
CA ARG A 76 -3.44 -15.07 -17.67
C ARG A 76 -4.58 -14.50 -16.83
N VAL A 77 -5.12 -13.36 -17.24
CA VAL A 77 -6.27 -12.71 -16.57
C VAL A 77 -7.53 -13.56 -16.71
N GLU A 78 -7.82 -14.07 -17.91
CA GLU A 78 -8.98 -14.93 -18.13
C GLU A 78 -8.93 -16.21 -17.30
N ASP A 79 -7.77 -16.86 -17.25
CA ASP A 79 -7.55 -18.05 -16.46
C ASP A 79 -7.77 -17.76 -14.97
N LEU A 80 -7.10 -16.75 -14.41
CA LEU A 80 -7.27 -16.36 -13.02
C LEU A 80 -8.73 -16.02 -12.69
N LEU A 81 -9.43 -15.25 -13.55
CA LEU A 81 -10.83 -14.92 -13.36
C LEU A 81 -11.75 -16.14 -13.38
N SER A 82 -11.42 -17.17 -14.17
CA SER A 82 -12.19 -18.41 -14.22
C SER A 82 -12.12 -19.19 -12.91
N GLN A 83 -10.99 -19.08 -12.21
CA GLN A 83 -10.73 -19.75 -10.93
C GLN A 83 -11.25 -18.97 -9.71
N MET A 84 -11.50 -17.66 -9.84
CA MET A 84 -11.93 -16.80 -8.73
C MET A 84 -13.41 -16.99 -8.36
N THR A 85 -13.68 -17.05 -7.05
CA THR A 85 -15.05 -16.96 -6.52
C THR A 85 -15.61 -15.54 -6.66
N LEU A 86 -16.93 -15.39 -6.46
CA LEU A 86 -17.56 -14.07 -6.48
C LEU A 86 -16.98 -13.15 -5.39
N GLU A 87 -16.74 -13.68 -4.19
CA GLU A 87 -16.17 -12.94 -3.07
C GLU A 87 -14.76 -12.45 -3.39
N GLU A 88 -13.94 -13.28 -4.01
CA GLU A 88 -12.59 -12.90 -4.45
C GLU A 88 -12.62 -11.82 -5.53
N LYS A 89 -13.54 -11.92 -6.49
CA LYS A 89 -13.75 -10.87 -7.52
C LYS A 89 -14.19 -9.54 -6.88
N VAL A 90 -15.12 -9.59 -5.92
CA VAL A 90 -15.55 -8.40 -5.17
C VAL A 90 -14.40 -7.80 -4.38
N GLY A 91 -13.55 -8.64 -3.77
CA GLY A 91 -12.37 -8.19 -3.04
C GLY A 91 -11.40 -7.35 -3.89
N GLN A 92 -11.30 -7.63 -5.20
CA GLN A 92 -10.46 -6.85 -6.11
C GLN A 92 -10.98 -5.43 -6.38
N MET A 93 -12.25 -5.15 -6.06
CA MET A 93 -12.87 -3.84 -6.31
C MET A 93 -12.65 -2.84 -5.18
N PHE A 94 -12.02 -3.25 -4.07
CA PHE A 94 -11.75 -2.40 -2.92
C PHE A 94 -10.30 -1.98 -2.86
N HIS A 95 -10.06 -0.72 -2.44
CA HIS A 95 -8.74 -0.12 -2.32
C HIS A 95 -8.64 0.71 -1.02
N PRO A 96 -8.73 0.05 0.16
CA PRO A 96 -8.68 0.75 1.44
C PRO A 96 -7.26 1.20 1.78
N PRO A 97 -7.10 2.12 2.75
CA PRO A 97 -5.79 2.50 3.25
C PRO A 97 -5.10 1.36 4.00
N VAL A 98 -3.79 1.24 3.79
CA VAL A 98 -2.87 0.51 4.66
C VAL A 98 -2.01 1.48 5.43
N LEU A 99 -2.03 1.36 6.76
CA LEU A 99 -1.22 2.18 7.65
C LEU A 99 0.05 1.43 8.03
N ILE A 100 1.20 2.05 7.74
CA ILE A 100 2.51 1.52 8.13
C ILE A 100 3.16 2.52 9.05
N GLU A 101 3.05 2.26 10.35
CA GLU A 101 3.61 3.07 11.41
C GLU A 101 4.69 2.32 12.17
N PRO A 102 5.74 3.01 12.59
CA PRO A 102 6.79 2.40 13.40
C PRO A 102 6.32 2.07 14.82
N ASP A 103 5.29 2.78 15.33
CA ASP A 103 4.76 2.56 16.67
C ASP A 103 3.64 1.51 16.68
N PRO A 104 3.86 0.34 17.30
CA PRO A 104 2.85 -0.70 17.39
C PRO A 104 1.56 -0.27 18.12
N LEU A 105 1.64 0.62 19.11
CA LEU A 105 0.48 1.11 19.86
C LEU A 105 -0.36 2.04 19.00
N PHE A 106 0.29 2.91 18.21
CA PHE A 106 -0.41 3.79 17.29
C PHE A 106 -1.09 2.99 16.16
N ARG A 107 -0.44 1.93 15.69
CA ARG A 107 -1.04 1.01 14.73
C ARG A 107 -2.31 0.35 15.28
N VAL A 108 -2.28 -0.17 16.51
CA VAL A 108 -3.46 -0.76 17.15
C VAL A 108 -4.59 0.27 17.30
N PHE A 109 -4.25 1.51 17.65
CA PHE A 109 -5.22 2.60 17.74
C PHE A 109 -5.88 2.90 16.38
N LEU A 110 -5.11 2.96 15.30
CA LEU A 110 -5.61 3.20 13.95
C LEU A 110 -6.44 2.00 13.42
N GLU A 111 -6.00 0.78 13.69
CA GLU A 111 -6.79 -0.43 13.38
C GLU A 111 -8.14 -0.43 14.11
N ALA A 112 -8.16 0.03 15.36
CA ALA A 112 -9.42 0.20 16.11
C ALA A 112 -10.33 1.28 15.49
N MET A 113 -9.78 2.36 14.97
CA MET A 113 -10.53 3.39 14.24
C MET A 113 -11.09 2.87 12.90
N ASN A 114 -10.42 1.92 12.25
CA ASN A 114 -10.88 1.25 11.01
C ASN A 114 -11.84 0.08 11.29
N ALA A 115 -12.73 0.22 12.26
CA ALA A 115 -13.68 -0.81 12.67
C ALA A 115 -13.03 -2.12 13.16
N GLY A 116 -11.78 -2.07 13.61
CA GLY A 116 -11.09 -3.21 14.21
C GLY A 116 -10.69 -4.31 13.25
N THR A 117 -10.74 -4.07 11.94
CA THR A 117 -10.33 -5.08 10.96
C THR A 117 -8.85 -4.93 10.64
N ALA A 118 -8.06 -5.92 11.04
CA ALA A 118 -6.64 -5.97 10.72
C ALA A 118 -6.42 -6.16 9.20
N ILE A 119 -5.35 -5.57 8.66
CA ILE A 119 -5.03 -5.69 7.24
C ILE A 119 -4.85 -7.15 6.80
N GLU A 120 -4.29 -7.97 7.66
CA GLU A 120 -4.15 -9.40 7.43
C GLU A 120 -5.52 -10.09 7.23
N GLU A 121 -6.53 -9.63 7.95
CA GLU A 121 -7.91 -10.14 7.81
C GLU A 121 -8.54 -9.66 6.50
N LEU A 122 -8.28 -8.43 6.08
CA LEU A 122 -8.71 -7.92 4.77
C LEU A 122 -8.14 -8.77 3.63
N ILE A 123 -6.86 -9.13 3.73
CA ILE A 123 -6.20 -9.98 2.74
C ILE A 123 -6.78 -11.41 2.75
N THR A 124 -6.85 -12.05 3.92
CA THR A 124 -7.12 -13.49 4.01
C THR A 124 -8.58 -13.86 4.00
N ARG A 125 -9.46 -13.02 4.59
CA ARG A 125 -10.90 -13.29 4.73
C ARG A 125 -11.77 -12.48 3.78
N LYS A 126 -11.28 -11.31 3.36
CA LYS A 126 -12.03 -10.43 2.44
C LYS A 126 -11.45 -10.43 1.04
N SER A 127 -10.33 -11.14 0.84
CA SER A 127 -9.65 -11.29 -0.46
C SER A 127 -9.27 -9.97 -1.13
N LEU A 128 -8.98 -8.93 -0.33
CA LEU A 128 -8.51 -7.66 -0.83
C LEU A 128 -7.04 -7.78 -1.22
N THR A 129 -6.69 -7.23 -2.38
CA THR A 129 -5.31 -7.23 -2.89
C THR A 129 -4.79 -5.83 -3.23
N HIS A 130 -5.63 -4.81 -3.16
CA HIS A 130 -5.25 -3.43 -3.47
C HIS A 130 -5.34 -2.57 -2.22
N PHE A 131 -4.26 -1.82 -1.92
CA PHE A 131 -4.20 -0.96 -0.74
C PHE A 131 -3.49 0.35 -1.07
N ASN A 132 -3.98 1.47 -0.51
CA ASN A 132 -3.26 2.73 -0.57
C ASN A 132 -2.43 2.95 0.70
N PHE A 133 -1.14 3.23 0.53
CA PHE A 133 -0.23 3.47 1.64
C PHE A 133 -0.51 4.80 2.34
N TYR A 134 -0.53 4.72 3.67
CA TYR A 134 -0.50 5.86 4.58
C TYR A 134 0.51 5.60 5.69
N GLY A 135 1.17 6.65 6.16
CA GLY A 135 2.06 6.56 7.31
C GLY A 135 3.38 7.31 7.16
N GLY A 136 4.17 7.32 8.22
CA GLY A 136 5.44 8.02 8.35
C GLY A 136 6.64 7.10 8.62
N ALA A 137 6.52 5.80 8.38
CA ALA A 137 7.59 4.85 8.60
C ALA A 137 8.81 5.10 7.68
N SER A 138 9.99 4.65 8.10
CA SER A 138 11.17 4.69 7.24
C SER A 138 11.01 3.78 6.02
N PRO A 139 11.68 4.06 4.89
CA PRO A 139 11.65 3.20 3.70
C PRO A 139 11.95 1.73 3.99
N GLU A 140 12.90 1.45 4.88
CA GLU A 140 13.24 0.09 5.32
C GLU A 140 12.06 -0.59 6.03
N ASN A 141 11.41 0.11 6.97
CA ASN A 141 10.25 -0.43 7.69
C ASN A 141 9.06 -0.65 6.76
N ILE A 142 8.86 0.24 5.77
CA ILE A 142 7.85 0.07 4.74
C ILE A 142 8.13 -1.21 3.93
N ALA A 143 9.33 -1.35 3.37
CA ALA A 143 9.73 -2.51 2.59
C ALA A 143 9.56 -3.82 3.38
N LYS A 144 10.03 -3.83 4.63
CA LYS A 144 9.87 -5.00 5.52
C LYS A 144 8.40 -5.35 5.72
N ARG A 145 7.58 -4.35 6.05
CA ARG A 145 6.15 -4.59 6.31
C ARG A 145 5.40 -5.02 5.04
N LEU A 146 5.68 -4.41 3.90
CA LEU A 146 5.05 -4.82 2.64
C LEU A 146 5.47 -6.24 2.23
N ASN A 147 6.72 -6.64 2.43
CA ASN A 147 7.16 -8.00 2.21
C ASN A 147 6.43 -9.01 3.11
N GLU A 148 6.20 -8.68 4.41
CA GLU A 148 5.38 -9.52 5.29
C GLU A 148 3.95 -9.68 4.76
N LEU A 149 3.34 -8.61 4.27
CA LEU A 149 1.98 -8.64 3.71
C LEU A 149 1.93 -9.43 2.40
N GLN A 150 2.94 -9.30 1.53
CA GLN A 150 3.05 -10.11 0.31
C GLN A 150 3.14 -11.62 0.64
N GLN A 151 3.91 -12.00 1.65
CA GLN A 151 3.97 -13.39 2.10
C GLN A 151 2.63 -13.90 2.63
N ILE A 152 1.82 -13.04 3.25
CA ILE A 152 0.46 -13.38 3.67
C ILE A 152 -0.44 -13.59 2.43
N ALA A 153 -0.36 -12.71 1.46
CA ALA A 153 -1.13 -12.81 0.22
C ALA A 153 -0.79 -14.09 -0.56
N GLU A 154 0.49 -14.44 -0.68
CA GLU A 154 0.95 -15.67 -1.34
C GLU A 154 0.38 -16.95 -0.69
N ARG A 155 0.03 -16.89 0.58
CA ARG A 155 -0.57 -18.03 1.31
C ARG A 155 -2.09 -18.12 1.16
N THR A 156 -2.74 -17.17 0.51
CA THR A 156 -4.16 -17.26 0.17
C THR A 156 -4.42 -18.29 -0.92
N ARG A 157 -5.66 -18.61 -1.19
CA ARG A 157 -6.05 -19.72 -2.10
C ARG A 157 -5.47 -19.60 -3.51
N LEU A 158 -5.43 -18.40 -4.06
CA LEU A 158 -4.90 -18.12 -5.41
C LEU A 158 -3.54 -17.42 -5.40
N GLY A 159 -3.01 -17.08 -4.21
CA GLY A 159 -1.71 -16.44 -4.07
C GLY A 159 -1.57 -15.09 -4.80
N ILE A 160 -2.68 -14.38 -5.06
CA ILE A 160 -2.67 -13.12 -5.79
C ILE A 160 -1.82 -12.09 -5.03
N PRO A 161 -0.77 -11.52 -5.64
CA PRO A 161 0.08 -10.54 -4.99
C PRO A 161 -0.67 -9.23 -4.71
N LEU A 162 -0.20 -8.49 -3.70
CA LEU A 162 -0.77 -7.18 -3.36
C LEU A 162 -0.26 -6.11 -4.30
N SER A 163 -1.16 -5.24 -4.75
CA SER A 163 -0.85 -3.96 -5.36
C SER A 163 -0.91 -2.86 -4.29
N ILE A 164 0.20 -2.19 -4.07
CA ILE A 164 0.28 -1.10 -3.09
C ILE A 164 0.48 0.21 -3.82
N SER A 165 -0.47 1.10 -3.67
CA SER A 165 -0.37 2.46 -4.20
C SER A 165 0.14 3.43 -3.15
N SER A 166 0.65 4.56 -3.60
CA SER A 166 1.03 5.68 -2.74
C SER A 166 0.74 7.01 -3.42
N ASP A 167 0.34 7.98 -2.62
CA ASP A 167 0.38 9.40 -2.97
C ASP A 167 1.84 9.88 -3.07
N PRO A 168 2.12 11.10 -3.61
CA PRO A 168 3.48 11.62 -3.72
C PRO A 168 4.17 11.71 -2.37
N VAL A 169 5.30 11.02 -2.19
CA VAL A 169 6.05 10.98 -0.93
C VAL A 169 7.38 11.76 -0.98
N HIS A 170 7.75 12.24 -2.16
CA HIS A 170 9.03 12.89 -2.43
C HIS A 170 9.01 14.42 -2.26
N GLU A 171 7.84 15.01 -2.03
CA GLU A 171 7.74 16.45 -1.87
C GLU A 171 8.45 16.95 -0.61
N VAL A 172 8.95 18.16 -0.66
CA VAL A 172 9.47 18.85 0.53
C VAL A 172 8.32 19.00 1.54
N PRO A 173 8.53 18.64 2.83
CA PRO A 173 7.48 18.73 3.84
C PRO A 173 6.91 20.16 3.92
N ARG A 174 5.59 20.26 3.80
CA ARG A 174 4.84 21.48 4.08
C ARG A 174 4.25 21.32 5.47
N GLY A 175 4.45 22.31 6.32
CA GLY A 175 3.99 22.24 7.70
C GLY A 175 2.53 21.84 7.86
N GLY A 176 2.30 20.83 8.67
CA GLY A 176 1.07 20.50 9.35
C GLY A 176 -0.16 20.16 8.51
N GLY A 177 -0.42 18.86 8.34
CA GLY A 177 -1.70 18.34 7.85
C GLY A 177 -1.61 16.87 7.49
N ILE A 178 -2.70 16.14 7.65
CA ILE A 178 -2.86 14.71 7.31
C ILE A 178 -2.60 14.44 5.80
N ALA A 179 -2.57 15.49 4.97
CA ALA A 179 -2.39 15.40 3.52
C ALA A 179 -0.93 15.57 3.04
N SER A 180 0.04 15.64 3.93
CA SER A 180 1.46 15.76 3.57
C SER A 180 2.16 14.41 3.85
N PHE A 181 2.06 13.50 2.92
CA PHE A 181 2.69 12.17 3.00
C PHE A 181 4.16 12.22 2.56
N THR A 182 4.97 13.07 3.17
CA THR A 182 6.40 13.09 2.88
C THR A 182 7.12 12.07 3.74
N LEU A 183 7.80 11.12 3.10
CA LEU A 183 8.62 10.14 3.79
C LEU A 183 10.01 10.71 4.07
N GLY A 184 10.54 10.44 5.27
CA GLY A 184 11.96 10.56 5.54
C GLY A 184 12.75 9.48 4.79
N GLY A 185 14.00 9.78 4.38
CA GLY A 185 14.88 8.77 3.76
C GLY A 185 14.67 8.52 2.26
N VAL A 186 13.77 9.26 1.61
CA VAL A 186 13.65 9.33 0.15
C VAL A 186 14.16 10.65 -0.38
N SER A 187 14.47 10.73 -1.68
CA SER A 187 14.89 11.98 -2.34
C SER A 187 13.82 13.07 -2.20
N LYS A 188 14.22 14.33 -2.14
CA LYS A 188 13.34 15.48 -1.94
C LYS A 188 13.30 16.37 -3.17
N TRP A 189 12.09 16.67 -3.60
CA TRP A 189 11.81 17.36 -4.84
C TRP A 189 10.74 18.44 -4.66
N PRO A 190 10.65 19.43 -5.56
CA PRO A 190 9.54 20.36 -5.56
C PRO A 190 8.19 19.66 -5.70
N SER A 191 7.11 20.35 -5.31
CA SER A 191 5.77 19.92 -5.70
C SER A 191 5.57 20.04 -7.22
N GLN A 192 4.48 19.44 -7.72
CA GLN A 192 4.14 19.53 -9.14
C GLN A 192 4.07 21.00 -9.62
N LEU A 193 3.48 21.90 -8.84
CA LEU A 193 3.45 23.32 -9.16
C LEU A 193 4.86 23.94 -9.21
N GLY A 194 5.77 23.49 -8.35
CA GLY A 194 7.17 23.89 -8.38
C GLY A 194 7.89 23.43 -9.65
N PHE A 195 7.67 22.21 -10.10
CA PHE A 195 8.19 21.71 -11.38
C PHE A 195 7.63 22.52 -12.56
N ALA A 196 6.31 22.79 -12.56
CA ALA A 196 5.67 23.60 -13.60
C ALA A 196 6.20 25.03 -13.66
N ALA A 197 6.57 25.63 -12.52
CA ALA A 197 7.20 26.94 -12.48
C ALA A 197 8.59 26.95 -13.14
N GLY A 198 9.32 25.83 -13.06
CA GLY A 198 10.61 25.63 -13.74
C GLY A 198 10.48 25.42 -15.25
N ARG A 199 9.32 24.99 -15.75
CA ARG A 199 9.04 24.73 -17.17
C ARG A 199 10.06 23.81 -17.87
N ASP A 200 10.61 22.85 -17.13
CA ASP A 200 11.60 21.89 -17.67
C ASP A 200 11.08 20.46 -17.50
N ALA A 201 10.48 19.94 -18.56
CA ALA A 201 9.93 18.59 -18.60
C ALA A 201 11.03 17.52 -18.43
N SER A 202 12.28 17.80 -18.84
CA SER A 202 13.38 16.85 -18.72
C SER A 202 13.78 16.60 -17.26
N VAL A 203 13.75 17.63 -16.43
CA VAL A 203 13.99 17.53 -14.98
C VAL A 203 12.89 16.72 -14.33
N LEU A 204 11.63 16.90 -14.76
CA LEU A 204 10.49 16.17 -14.23
C LEU A 204 10.55 14.69 -14.63
N GLU A 205 10.96 14.37 -15.86
CA GLU A 205 11.17 12.99 -16.28
C GLU A 205 12.32 12.32 -15.48
N ALA A 206 13.42 13.04 -15.26
CA ALA A 206 14.52 12.55 -14.43
C ALA A 206 14.08 12.28 -12.98
N PHE A 207 13.28 13.18 -12.41
CA PHE A 207 12.63 12.96 -11.12
C PHE A 207 11.80 11.68 -11.13
N GLY A 208 10.93 11.50 -12.13
CA GLY A 208 10.07 10.31 -12.24
C GLY A 208 10.86 9.00 -12.23
N LYS A 209 12.00 8.95 -12.93
CA LYS A 209 12.91 7.77 -12.94
C LYS A 209 13.48 7.45 -11.55
N ILE A 210 13.89 8.48 -10.82
CA ILE A 210 14.42 8.33 -9.46
C ILE A 210 13.32 7.88 -8.51
N ALA A 211 12.19 8.56 -8.52
CA ALA A 211 11.05 8.27 -7.66
C ALA A 211 10.49 6.85 -7.90
N ALA A 212 10.41 6.41 -9.16
CA ALA A 212 10.00 5.06 -9.51
C ALA A 212 10.96 3.99 -8.96
N ALA A 213 12.27 4.23 -9.00
CA ALA A 213 13.25 3.32 -8.41
C ALA A 213 13.09 3.23 -6.88
N GLU A 214 12.90 4.37 -6.20
CA GLU A 214 12.64 4.42 -4.75
C GLU A 214 11.30 3.75 -4.38
N TYR A 215 10.26 3.94 -5.18
CA TYR A 215 8.96 3.26 -5.00
C TYR A 215 9.11 1.74 -5.08
N ARG A 216 9.75 1.24 -6.12
CA ARG A 216 10.00 -0.20 -6.27
C ARG A 216 10.82 -0.76 -5.11
N ALA A 217 11.84 -0.04 -4.65
CA ALA A 217 12.66 -0.44 -3.51
C ALA A 217 11.85 -0.56 -2.21
N MET A 218 10.82 0.26 -2.04
CA MET A 218 9.91 0.18 -0.89
C MET A 218 8.78 -0.85 -1.06
N GLY A 219 8.53 -1.33 -2.28
CA GLY A 219 7.45 -2.26 -2.60
C GLY A 219 6.15 -1.60 -3.06
N PHE A 220 6.16 -0.30 -3.42
CA PHE A 220 5.03 0.35 -4.08
C PHE A 220 4.96 -0.06 -5.55
N THR A 221 3.79 -0.46 -6.00
CA THR A 221 3.53 -0.93 -7.36
C THR A 221 2.69 0.03 -8.19
N THR A 222 2.08 1.02 -7.54
CA THR A 222 1.18 1.96 -8.19
C THR A 222 1.39 3.37 -7.64
N ALA A 223 1.53 4.35 -8.53
CA ALA A 223 1.58 5.76 -8.18
C ALA A 223 0.18 6.39 -8.39
N LEU A 224 -0.40 7.00 -7.34
CA LEU A 224 -1.64 7.77 -7.42
C LEU A 224 -1.37 9.25 -7.77
N HIS A 225 -0.46 9.46 -8.67
CA HIS A 225 0.00 10.77 -9.14
C HIS A 225 0.60 10.61 -10.56
N PRO A 226 0.81 11.71 -11.32
CA PRO A 226 0.63 13.11 -10.93
C PRO A 226 -0.85 13.53 -10.88
N MET A 227 -1.16 14.64 -10.18
CA MET A 227 -2.44 15.31 -10.31
C MET A 227 -2.45 16.15 -11.60
N SER A 228 -3.22 15.71 -12.58
CA SER A 228 -3.36 16.41 -13.88
C SER A 228 -4.55 17.37 -13.90
N ASP A 229 -5.13 17.64 -12.74
CA ASP A 229 -6.18 18.65 -12.56
C ASP A 229 -5.67 20.04 -12.93
N MET A 230 -6.52 20.86 -13.51
CA MET A 230 -6.21 22.26 -13.80
C MET A 230 -6.57 23.16 -12.62
N ALA A 231 -5.62 23.98 -12.18
CA ALA A 231 -5.77 24.93 -11.09
C ALA A 231 -6.59 26.16 -11.53
N THR A 232 -7.88 25.99 -11.80
CA THR A 232 -8.78 27.07 -12.27
C THR A 232 -9.35 27.93 -11.13
N GLU A 233 -9.29 27.47 -9.88
CA GLU A 233 -9.76 28.18 -8.69
C GLU A 233 -8.57 28.43 -7.74
N PRO A 234 -8.08 29.68 -7.58
CA PRO A 234 -6.90 29.97 -6.76
C PRO A 234 -7.03 29.61 -5.27
N ARG A 235 -8.26 29.55 -4.76
CA ARG A 235 -8.55 29.20 -3.37
C ARG A 235 -8.60 27.69 -3.11
N TRP A 236 -8.51 26.88 -4.16
CA TRP A 236 -8.51 25.44 -4.00
C TRP A 236 -7.26 24.96 -3.28
N ALA A 237 -7.45 24.30 -2.15
CA ALA A 237 -6.37 23.93 -1.24
C ALA A 237 -5.34 22.96 -1.85
N ARG A 238 -5.67 22.27 -2.96
CA ARG A 238 -4.78 21.30 -3.62
C ARG A 238 -4.04 21.87 -4.85
N ASN A 239 -4.13 23.16 -5.13
CA ASN A 239 -3.44 23.80 -6.26
C ASN A 239 -1.95 23.46 -6.34
N PHE A 240 -1.28 23.32 -5.20
CA PHE A 240 0.14 23.00 -5.13
C PHE A 240 0.49 21.63 -5.72
N GLY A 241 -0.46 20.69 -5.73
CA GLY A 241 -0.29 19.35 -6.27
C GLY A 241 -0.56 19.24 -7.77
N THR A 242 -0.90 20.36 -8.44
CA THR A 242 -1.17 20.44 -9.88
C THR A 242 -0.01 21.08 -10.63
N PHE A 243 -0.02 20.99 -11.95
CA PHE A 243 0.91 21.73 -12.81
C PHE A 243 0.43 23.16 -13.16
N GLY A 244 -0.62 23.65 -12.49
CA GLY A 244 -1.16 25.00 -12.68
C GLY A 244 -2.39 25.03 -13.58
N SER A 245 -2.68 26.23 -14.14
CA SER A 245 -3.92 26.50 -14.90
C SER A 245 -3.75 26.49 -16.42
N ASN A 246 -2.55 26.28 -16.93
CA ASN A 246 -2.27 26.20 -18.37
C ASN A 246 -2.37 24.74 -18.83
N ALA A 247 -3.29 24.45 -19.77
CA ALA A 247 -3.60 23.08 -20.19
C ALA A 247 -2.44 22.42 -20.94
N GLU A 248 -1.76 23.18 -21.83
CA GLU A 248 -0.64 22.67 -22.62
C GLU A 248 0.55 22.30 -21.70
N LEU A 249 0.89 23.19 -20.77
CA LEU A 249 1.94 22.91 -19.79
C LEU A 249 1.58 21.74 -18.89
N SER A 250 0.34 21.64 -18.42
CA SER A 250 -0.13 20.51 -17.61
C SER A 250 -0.01 19.20 -18.37
N ALA A 251 -0.38 19.17 -19.64
CA ALA A 251 -0.26 17.98 -20.46
C ALA A 251 1.21 17.57 -20.68
N GLU A 252 2.09 18.51 -21.02
CA GLU A 252 3.52 18.28 -21.21
C GLU A 252 4.16 17.70 -19.94
N MET A 253 3.93 18.35 -18.80
CA MET A 253 4.47 17.91 -17.50
C MET A 253 3.91 16.55 -17.07
N THR A 254 2.62 16.30 -17.27
CA THR A 254 2.01 15.01 -16.98
C THR A 254 2.66 13.89 -17.78
N VAL A 255 2.87 14.09 -19.09
CA VAL A 255 3.53 13.11 -19.95
C VAL A 255 4.97 12.85 -19.50
N ALA A 256 5.74 13.89 -19.19
CA ALA A 256 7.11 13.75 -18.69
C ALA A 256 7.16 12.98 -17.37
N TYR A 257 6.26 13.27 -16.44
CA TYR A 257 6.14 12.55 -15.17
C TYR A 257 5.87 11.07 -15.40
N MET A 258 4.86 10.75 -16.22
CA MET A 258 4.49 9.36 -16.53
C MET A 258 5.62 8.62 -17.20
N LYS A 259 6.31 9.22 -18.18
CA LYS A 259 7.49 8.62 -18.84
C LYS A 259 8.61 8.31 -17.86
N GLY A 260 8.83 9.19 -16.89
CA GLY A 260 9.80 8.96 -15.83
C GLY A 260 9.45 7.71 -15.00
N PHE A 261 8.19 7.56 -14.61
CA PHE A 261 7.75 6.41 -13.80
C PHE A 261 7.63 5.10 -14.59
N GLN A 262 7.07 5.14 -15.79
CA GLN A 262 6.70 3.95 -16.56
C GLN A 262 7.71 3.59 -17.65
N GLY A 263 8.59 4.52 -18.04
CA GLY A 263 9.43 4.41 -19.22
C GLY A 263 8.67 4.78 -20.50
N GLU A 264 9.34 4.63 -21.64
CA GLU A 264 8.79 4.97 -22.98
C GLU A 264 7.65 4.02 -23.41
N ARG A 265 7.64 2.81 -22.87
CA ARG A 265 6.62 1.77 -23.16
C ARG A 265 6.31 1.02 -21.87
N LEU A 266 5.03 0.68 -21.71
CA LEU A 266 4.62 -0.22 -20.64
C LEU A 266 5.30 -1.57 -20.80
N SER A 267 5.89 -2.06 -19.71
CA SER A 267 6.61 -3.32 -19.65
C SER A 267 6.38 -3.96 -18.28
N ASN A 268 6.91 -5.16 -18.07
CA ASN A 268 6.90 -5.81 -16.77
C ASN A 268 7.73 -5.08 -15.70
N GLN A 269 8.42 -3.99 -16.08
CA GLN A 269 9.25 -3.15 -15.21
C GLN A 269 8.71 -1.72 -15.07
N SER A 270 7.55 -1.44 -15.68
CA SER A 270 6.88 -0.13 -15.62
C SER A 270 6.18 0.07 -14.28
#